data_2e66bd163d2821b9a6114a2f2315c9c7
#
_entry.id   2e66bd163d2821b9a6114a2f2315c9c7
#
_cell.length_a   1.000
_cell.length_b   1.000
_cell.length_c   1.000
_cell.angle_alpha   90.00
_cell.angle_beta   90.00
_cell.angle_gamma   90.00
#
_symmetry.space_group_name_H-M   'P 1'
#
loop_
_entity.id
_entity.type
_entity.pdbx_description
1 polymer ?
#
loop_
_entity_poly.entity_id
_entity_poly.type
_entity_poly.pdbx_seq_one_letter_code
_entity_poly.pdbx_strand_id
1 'polypeptide(L)'
;MQLKGIHHIALNVKDLDRAEIFYTDVLGFQVTNRFSKGLRHLMLETGNAAIALFESPELEVKEAISLLSEEGYLHLALEADPADFENIIKELQSNNIDIDNGPVKRGDGESIYFNDPDDNHLEIHCDNPND
;
A
#
# COMPACT_ATOMS: atom_id res chain seq x y z
N MET A 1 28.64 7.33 7.89
CA MET A 1 27.53 7.67 6.96
C MET A 1 26.28 7.96 7.78
N GLN A 2 25.58 9.05 7.44
CA GLN A 2 24.37 9.45 8.19
C GLN A 2 23.19 9.53 7.21
N LEU A 3 22.41 8.45 7.14
CA LEU A 3 21.19 8.41 6.35
C LEU A 3 20.00 8.76 7.25
N LYS A 4 18.98 9.43 6.70
CA LYS A 4 17.84 9.92 7.47
C LYS A 4 16.65 8.96 7.46
N GLY A 5 16.75 7.86 6.73
CA GLY A 5 15.66 6.91 6.60
C GLY A 5 15.19 6.76 5.16
N ILE A 6 13.99 6.29 4.97
CA ILE A 6 13.42 6.09 3.64
C ILE A 6 12.79 7.40 3.16
N HIS A 7 13.21 7.87 1.98
CA HIS A 7 12.64 9.05 1.34
C HIS A 7 11.34 8.70 0.61
N HIS A 8 11.39 7.71 -0.25
CA HIS A 8 10.22 7.25 -0.97
C HIS A 8 10.38 5.81 -1.44
N ILE A 9 9.24 5.19 -1.75
CA ILE A 9 9.15 3.87 -2.36
C ILE A 9 8.42 4.06 -3.68
N ALA A 10 8.93 3.46 -4.76
CA ALA A 10 8.33 3.57 -6.08
C ALA A 10 7.55 2.30 -6.41
N LEU A 11 6.33 2.47 -6.89
CA LEU A 11 5.47 1.39 -7.37
C LEU A 11 5.08 1.64 -8.81
N ASN A 12 5.00 0.58 -9.59
CA ASN A 12 4.50 0.65 -10.96
C ASN A 12 2.99 0.42 -10.97
N VAL A 13 2.28 1.25 -11.72
CA VAL A 13 0.84 1.12 -11.90
C VAL A 13 0.53 1.18 -13.38
N LYS A 14 -0.53 0.51 -13.81
CA LYS A 14 -0.90 0.46 -15.21
C LYS A 14 -1.66 1.71 -15.63
N ASP A 15 -2.50 2.23 -14.75
CA ASP A 15 -3.35 3.40 -14.97
C ASP A 15 -3.19 4.33 -13.77
N LEU A 16 -2.53 5.48 -13.98
CA LEU A 16 -2.20 6.39 -12.90
C LEU A 16 -3.46 7.03 -12.29
N ASP A 17 -4.47 7.35 -13.11
CA ASP A 17 -5.70 7.96 -12.59
C ASP A 17 -6.45 7.01 -11.67
N ARG A 18 -6.54 5.75 -12.04
CA ARG A 18 -7.15 4.71 -11.21
C ARG A 18 -6.37 4.48 -9.92
N ALA A 19 -5.05 4.42 -10.04
CA ALA A 19 -4.18 4.25 -8.87
C ALA A 19 -4.29 5.43 -7.91
N GLU A 20 -4.33 6.65 -8.44
CA GLU A 20 -4.50 7.84 -7.61
C GLU A 20 -5.77 7.76 -6.77
N ILE A 21 -6.90 7.41 -7.39
CA ILE A 21 -8.17 7.27 -6.67
C ILE A 21 -8.04 6.28 -5.51
N PHE A 22 -7.41 5.15 -5.76
CA PHE A 22 -7.21 4.14 -4.71
C PHE A 22 -6.38 4.69 -3.55
N TYR A 23 -5.24 5.30 -3.84
CA TYR A 23 -4.33 5.76 -2.79
C TYR A 23 -4.83 7.01 -2.07
N THR A 24 -5.60 7.87 -2.73
CA THR A 24 -6.15 9.08 -2.09
C THR A 24 -7.51 8.85 -1.47
N ASP A 25 -8.48 8.31 -2.21
CA ASP A 25 -9.85 8.18 -1.72
C ASP A 25 -10.03 6.97 -0.80
N VAL A 26 -9.35 5.86 -1.06
CA VAL A 26 -9.46 4.67 -0.23
C VAL A 26 -8.48 4.71 0.93
N LEU A 27 -7.18 4.92 0.65
CA LEU A 27 -6.15 4.89 1.69
C LEU A 27 -5.95 6.25 2.40
N GLY A 28 -6.45 7.34 1.83
CA GLY A 28 -6.41 8.64 2.49
C GLY A 28 -5.10 9.41 2.35
N PHE A 29 -4.21 9.01 1.46
CA PHE A 29 -2.96 9.74 1.23
C PHE A 29 -3.20 10.98 0.37
N GLN A 30 -2.25 11.91 0.37
CA GLN A 30 -2.36 13.17 -0.36
C GLN A 30 -1.27 13.25 -1.44
N VAL A 31 -1.67 13.69 -2.64
CA VAL A 31 -0.72 13.96 -3.73
C VAL A 31 0.03 15.26 -3.40
N THR A 32 1.34 15.19 -3.42
CA THR A 32 2.21 16.36 -3.19
C THR A 32 2.80 16.92 -4.48
N ASN A 33 3.07 16.06 -5.46
CA ASN A 33 3.69 16.46 -6.72
C ASN A 33 3.16 15.61 -7.86
N ARG A 34 3.06 16.23 -9.04
CA ARG A 34 2.70 15.54 -10.29
C ARG A 34 3.76 15.82 -11.34
N PHE A 35 4.14 14.78 -12.08
CA PHE A 35 5.20 14.87 -13.08
C PHE A 35 4.71 14.26 -14.39
N SER A 36 4.95 14.97 -15.50
CA SER A 36 4.58 14.50 -16.84
C SER A 36 5.79 14.34 -17.78
N LYS A 37 6.97 14.73 -17.31
CA LYS A 37 8.19 14.58 -18.10
C LYS A 37 8.73 13.16 -17.91
N GLY A 38 8.95 12.46 -19.04
CA GLY A 38 9.27 11.03 -18.99
C GLY A 38 8.02 10.21 -18.76
N LEU A 39 8.12 9.18 -17.94
CA LEU A 39 6.95 8.42 -17.50
C LEU A 39 6.08 9.34 -16.62
N ARG A 40 4.79 9.31 -16.89
CA ARG A 40 3.84 10.03 -16.06
C ARG A 40 3.84 9.44 -14.65
N HIS A 41 4.01 10.28 -13.64
CA HIS A 41 4.07 9.78 -12.26
C HIS A 41 3.66 10.87 -11.27
N LEU A 42 3.40 10.45 -10.03
CA LEU A 42 3.07 11.37 -8.95
C LEU A 42 3.67 10.89 -7.64
N MET A 43 3.75 11.80 -6.69
CA MET A 43 4.21 11.51 -5.33
C MET A 43 3.05 11.65 -4.36
N LEU A 44 2.98 10.71 -3.42
CA LEU A 44 2.01 10.68 -2.34
C LEU A 44 2.72 10.78 -1.00
N GLU A 45 2.15 11.56 -0.08
CA GLU A 45 2.64 11.65 1.29
C GLU A 45 1.94 10.62 2.15
N THR A 46 2.71 9.82 2.90
CA THR A 46 2.16 8.77 3.77
C THR A 46 2.23 9.11 5.25
N GLY A 47 2.93 10.18 5.61
CA GLY A 47 3.17 10.57 7.00
C GLY A 47 4.66 10.57 7.34
N ASN A 48 5.37 9.47 7.11
CA ASN A 48 6.80 9.38 7.42
C ASN A 48 7.68 9.13 6.20
N ALA A 49 7.07 8.93 5.04
CA ALA A 49 7.78 8.71 3.78
C ALA A 49 6.86 9.11 2.64
N ALA A 50 7.28 8.87 1.41
CA ALA A 50 6.43 9.08 0.25
C ALA A 50 6.32 7.81 -0.59
N ILE A 51 5.26 7.72 -1.38
CA ILE A 51 5.11 6.70 -2.41
C ILE A 51 5.11 7.42 -3.76
N ALA A 52 5.96 6.95 -4.68
CA ALA A 52 5.96 7.41 -6.06
C ALA A 52 5.21 6.38 -6.91
N LEU A 53 4.17 6.82 -7.63
CA LEU A 53 3.43 5.97 -8.55
C LEU A 53 3.87 6.31 -9.98
N PHE A 54 4.44 5.33 -10.68
CA PHE A 54 4.90 5.49 -12.06
C PHE A 54 3.97 4.73 -13.01
N GLU A 55 3.38 5.44 -13.97
CA GLU A 55 2.50 4.82 -14.94
C GLU A 55 3.29 4.00 -15.95
N SER A 56 2.91 2.73 -16.08
CA SER A 56 3.47 1.82 -17.06
C SER A 56 2.32 1.06 -17.71
N PRO A 57 1.77 1.59 -18.84
CA PRO A 57 0.60 0.97 -19.47
C PRO A 57 0.85 -0.47 -19.94
N GLU A 58 2.12 -0.80 -20.20
CA GLU A 58 2.53 -2.14 -20.63
C GLU A 58 2.78 -3.09 -19.48
N LEU A 59 2.49 -2.67 -18.25
CA LEU A 59 2.75 -3.49 -17.07
C LEU A 59 1.94 -4.78 -17.12
N GLU A 60 2.65 -5.91 -17.08
CA GLU A 60 2.00 -7.21 -16.96
C GLU A 60 1.61 -7.46 -15.50
N VAL A 61 0.45 -8.08 -15.32
CA VAL A 61 0.00 -8.47 -13.99
C VAL A 61 0.99 -9.48 -13.42
N LYS A 62 1.56 -9.15 -12.28
CA LYS A 62 2.49 -10.04 -11.59
C LYS A 62 1.74 -11.27 -11.11
N GLU A 63 2.37 -12.44 -11.21
CA GLU A 63 1.81 -13.68 -10.66
C GLU A 63 1.85 -13.60 -9.13
N ALA A 64 0.86 -12.94 -8.57
CA ALA A 64 0.79 -12.65 -7.15
C ALA A 64 0.66 -13.91 -6.30
N ILE A 65 -0.03 -14.91 -6.82
CA ILE A 65 -0.43 -16.10 -6.03
C ILE A 65 0.77 -16.89 -5.53
N SER A 66 1.80 -17.07 -6.36
CA SER A 66 2.99 -17.80 -5.95
C SER A 66 3.82 -17.02 -4.93
N LEU A 67 3.73 -15.70 -4.95
CA LEU A 67 4.45 -14.84 -4.03
C LEU A 67 3.74 -14.71 -2.68
N LEU A 68 2.41 -14.72 -2.68
CA LEU A 68 1.62 -14.59 -1.47
C LEU A 68 1.72 -15.79 -0.53
N SER A 69 2.06 -16.97 -1.06
CA SER A 69 2.17 -18.18 -0.26
C SER A 69 3.53 -18.34 0.41
N GLU A 70 4.50 -17.47 0.10
CA GLU A 70 5.86 -17.57 0.60
C GLU A 70 6.18 -16.40 1.54
N GLU A 71 6.88 -16.68 2.62
CA GLU A 71 7.36 -15.62 3.52
C GLU A 71 8.39 -14.75 2.79
N GLY A 72 8.33 -13.45 3.03
CA GLY A 72 9.29 -12.50 2.49
C GLY A 72 9.01 -12.04 1.07
N TYR A 73 7.81 -12.27 0.54
CA TYR A 73 7.45 -11.69 -0.74
C TYR A 73 7.44 -10.15 -0.67
N LEU A 74 7.66 -9.51 -1.82
CA LEU A 74 7.73 -8.04 -1.88
C LEU A 74 6.36 -7.43 -1.58
N HIS A 75 6.30 -6.63 -0.54
CA HIS A 75 5.07 -5.92 -0.16
C HIS A 75 5.40 -4.61 0.55
N LEU A 76 4.43 -3.73 0.60
CA LEU A 76 4.51 -2.46 1.33
C LEU A 76 3.61 -2.57 2.55
N ALA A 77 4.19 -2.40 3.73
CA ALA A 77 3.44 -2.42 4.98
C ALA A 77 3.19 -1.00 5.47
N LEU A 78 1.94 -0.71 5.77
CA LEU A 78 1.49 0.56 6.32
C LEU A 78 1.10 0.35 7.78
N GLU A 79 1.40 1.33 8.63
CA GLU A 79 1.06 1.25 10.05
C GLU A 79 -0.26 1.93 10.32
N ALA A 80 -1.07 1.31 11.17
CA ALA A 80 -2.32 1.88 11.65
C ALA A 80 -2.35 1.86 13.17
N ASP A 81 -3.09 2.79 13.76
CA ASP A 81 -3.39 2.72 15.18
C ASP A 81 -4.31 1.53 15.46
N PRO A 82 -4.05 0.78 16.54
CA PRO A 82 -4.94 -0.33 16.90
C PRO A 82 -6.40 0.09 17.07
N ALA A 83 -6.64 1.31 17.54
CA ALA A 83 -8.00 1.85 17.72
C ALA A 83 -8.76 1.99 16.39
N ASP A 84 -8.05 2.14 15.27
CA ASP A 84 -8.64 2.35 13.95
C ASP A 84 -8.73 1.07 13.12
N PHE A 85 -8.11 0.00 13.58
CA PHE A 85 -7.89 -1.19 12.74
C PHE A 85 -9.20 -1.83 12.24
N GLU A 86 -10.19 -1.99 13.11
CA GLU A 86 -11.49 -2.54 12.70
C GLU A 86 -12.20 -1.66 11.68
N ASN A 87 -12.15 -0.34 11.86
CA ASN A 87 -12.76 0.60 10.92
C ASN A 87 -12.06 0.58 9.57
N ILE A 88 -10.74 0.42 9.57
CA ILE A 88 -9.96 0.31 8.33
C ILE A 88 -10.43 -0.92 7.55
N ILE A 89 -10.60 -2.06 8.21
CA ILE A 89 -11.10 -3.28 7.57
C ILE A 89 -12.48 -3.02 6.94
N LYS A 90 -13.38 -2.38 7.69
CA LYS A 90 -14.72 -2.07 7.21
C LYS A 90 -14.69 -1.11 6.02
N GLU A 91 -13.83 -0.11 6.04
CA GLU A 91 -13.68 0.83 4.93
C GLU A 91 -13.16 0.16 3.67
N LEU A 92 -12.16 -0.72 3.81
CA LEU A 92 -11.67 -1.50 2.67
C LEU A 92 -12.78 -2.34 2.07
N GLN A 93 -13.52 -3.05 2.90
CA GLN A 93 -14.63 -3.90 2.44
C GLN A 93 -15.75 -3.08 1.80
N SER A 94 -16.07 -1.90 2.34
CA SER A 94 -17.09 -1.04 1.76
C SER A 94 -16.67 -0.43 0.42
N ASN A 95 -15.37 -0.40 0.14
CA ASN A 95 -14.83 0.03 -1.15
C ASN A 95 -14.56 -1.16 -2.09
N ASN A 96 -15.11 -2.34 -1.78
CA ASN A 96 -14.97 -3.56 -2.56
C ASN A 96 -13.51 -4.03 -2.70
N ILE A 97 -12.70 -3.79 -1.67
CA ILE A 97 -11.34 -4.29 -1.61
C ILE A 97 -11.35 -5.63 -0.90
N ASP A 98 -10.87 -6.66 -1.58
CA ASP A 98 -10.77 -7.99 -1.00
C ASP A 98 -9.57 -8.06 -0.06
N ILE A 99 -9.80 -8.57 1.15
CA ILE A 99 -8.72 -8.85 2.08
C ILE A 99 -8.29 -10.29 1.83
N ASP A 100 -7.09 -10.45 1.26
CA ASP A 100 -6.58 -11.76 0.85
C ASP A 100 -6.22 -12.64 2.04
N ASN A 101 -5.75 -12.01 3.13
CA ASN A 101 -5.37 -12.72 4.34
C ASN A 101 -5.54 -11.78 5.53
N GLY A 102 -6.02 -12.33 6.63
CA GLY A 102 -6.13 -11.60 7.89
C GLY A 102 -7.55 -11.25 8.31
N PRO A 103 -7.71 -10.68 9.50
CA PRO A 103 -6.61 -10.37 10.45
C PRO A 103 -5.84 -11.61 10.90
N VAL A 104 -4.52 -11.51 10.87
CA VAL A 104 -3.63 -12.56 11.38
C VAL A 104 -2.63 -11.97 12.35
N LYS A 105 -2.21 -12.75 13.33
CA LYS A 105 -1.21 -12.30 14.28
C LYS A 105 0.15 -12.20 13.61
N ARG A 106 0.81 -11.05 13.82
CA ARG A 106 2.17 -10.80 13.32
C ARG A 106 2.95 -10.06 14.40
N GLY A 107 4.02 -10.70 14.91
CA GLY A 107 4.74 -10.14 16.03
C GLY A 107 3.81 -9.95 17.22
N ASP A 108 3.80 -8.75 17.80
CA ASP A 108 2.94 -8.39 18.92
C ASP A 108 1.61 -7.77 18.48
N GLY A 109 1.36 -7.70 17.20
CA GLY A 109 0.17 -7.07 16.66
C GLY A 109 -0.58 -7.93 15.67
N GLU A 110 -1.33 -7.27 14.80
CA GLU A 110 -2.15 -7.91 13.79
C GLU A 110 -1.94 -7.25 12.44
N SER A 111 -2.14 -8.02 11.39
CA SER A 111 -2.03 -7.52 10.01
C SER A 111 -3.16 -8.02 9.13
N ILE A 112 -3.47 -7.22 8.11
CA ILE A 112 -4.28 -7.63 6.97
C ILE A 112 -3.48 -7.42 5.70
N TYR A 113 -3.79 -8.21 4.69
CA TYR A 113 -3.10 -8.20 3.39
C TYR A 113 -4.11 -8.03 2.28
N PHE A 114 -3.81 -7.14 1.34
CA PHE A 114 -4.67 -6.86 0.19
C PHE A 114 -3.80 -6.31 -0.94
N ASN A 115 -4.41 -6.07 -2.09
CA ASN A 115 -3.69 -5.55 -3.24
C ASN A 115 -4.25 -4.20 -3.67
N ASP A 116 -3.39 -3.37 -4.27
CA ASP A 116 -3.86 -2.21 -4.99
C ASP A 116 -4.44 -2.66 -6.36
N PRO A 117 -5.02 -1.75 -7.17
CA PRO A 117 -5.61 -2.13 -8.45
C PRO A 117 -4.64 -2.76 -9.46
N ASP A 118 -3.35 -2.63 -9.26
CA ASP A 118 -2.31 -3.18 -10.15
C ASP A 118 -1.56 -4.36 -9.54
N ASP A 119 -2.16 -4.99 -8.52
CA ASP A 119 -1.60 -6.14 -7.81
C ASP A 119 -0.28 -5.86 -7.09
N ASN A 120 -0.04 -4.60 -6.73
CA ASN A 120 0.98 -4.33 -5.74
C ASN A 120 0.48 -4.81 -4.38
N HIS A 121 1.32 -5.58 -3.68
CA HIS A 121 0.94 -6.20 -2.41
C HIS A 121 1.07 -5.21 -1.28
N LEU A 122 0.00 -5.07 -0.50
CA LEU A 122 -0.07 -4.14 0.62
C LEU A 122 -0.42 -4.89 1.89
N GLU A 123 0.13 -4.40 2.98
CA GLU A 123 -0.17 -4.87 4.32
C GLU A 123 -0.56 -3.67 5.16
N ILE A 124 -1.54 -3.81 6.03
CA ILE A 124 -1.78 -2.85 7.11
C ILE A 124 -1.54 -3.58 8.41
N HIS A 125 -0.63 -3.04 9.19
CA HIS A 125 -0.21 -3.61 10.48
C HIS A 125 -0.54 -2.65 11.61
N CYS A 126 -1.01 -3.19 12.73
CA CYS A 126 -1.11 -2.42 13.95
C CYS A 126 -0.44 -3.19 15.08
N ASP A 127 0.29 -2.47 15.94
CA ASP A 127 0.82 -3.05 17.15
C ASP A 127 -0.31 -3.22 18.17
N ASN A 128 -0.20 -4.24 19.02
CA ASN A 128 -1.20 -4.44 20.04
C ASN A 128 -0.88 -3.54 21.25
N PRO A 129 -1.75 -2.58 21.58
CA PRO A 129 -1.46 -1.63 22.66
C PRO A 129 -1.62 -2.22 24.05
N ASN A 130 -2.18 -3.41 24.16
CA ASN A 130 -2.48 -4.05 25.46
C ASN A 130 -1.46 -5.09 25.87
N ASP A 131 -0.39 -5.23 25.10
CA ASP A 131 0.68 -6.18 25.41
C ASP A 131 1.83 -5.50 26.09
#